data_fed45641a8387ea9cc2710a490ceffa3
#
_entry.id   fed45641a8387ea9cc2710a490ceffa3
#
_cell.length_a   1.000
_cell.length_b   1.000
_cell.length_c   1.000
_cell.angle_alpha   90.00
_cell.angle_beta   90.00
_cell.angle_gamma   90.00
#
_symmetry.space_group_name_H-M   'P 1'
#
loop_
_entity.id
_entity.type
_entity.pdbx_description
1 polymer ?
#
loop_
_entity_poly.entity_id
_entity_poly.type
_entity_poly.pdbx_seq_one_letter_code
_entity_poly.pdbx_strand_id
1 'polypeptide(L)'
;MTSIKYAKHKATLCSSYSNALQHINGPYRAVLVHSGVEHHYFGDDRAVSFQAYGHLLHWIPVNRPNQFVYFRPNEKPIYFQIVPSDFWHEQDINVDPAWDQQFTIVRLVTLDELAKQLQQLSKSDLAYIGESPAVASSLGIDKSLINPQALLAYLDFSRAIKSDYELDQLRAANQLALLGHRAAKACFLEGGTEFEIHLAFLQATAHLEDESPY
;
A
#
# COMPACT_ATOMS: atom_id res chain seq x y z
N MET A 1 4.93 -21.28 6.38
CA MET A 1 6.06 -20.39 6.80
C MET A 1 5.77 -18.91 6.61
N THR A 2 5.28 -18.49 5.47
CA THR A 2 4.96 -17.08 5.14
C THR A 2 3.95 -16.47 6.10
N SER A 3 2.88 -17.17 6.44
CA SER A 3 1.83 -16.70 7.36
C SER A 3 2.36 -16.34 8.77
N ILE A 4 3.29 -17.12 9.32
CA ILE A 4 3.87 -16.84 10.66
C ILE A 4 4.77 -15.59 10.61
N LYS A 5 5.58 -15.45 9.56
CA LYS A 5 6.45 -14.27 9.39
C LYS A 5 5.62 -13.02 9.17
N TYR A 6 4.54 -13.10 8.39
CA TYR A 6 3.64 -11.99 8.20
C TYR A 6 2.92 -11.59 9.49
N ALA A 7 2.45 -12.54 10.29
CA ALA A 7 1.84 -12.24 11.59
C ALA A 7 2.81 -11.50 12.52
N LYS A 8 4.10 -11.90 12.56
CA LYS A 8 5.15 -11.19 13.30
C LYS A 8 5.40 -9.78 12.75
N HIS A 9 5.51 -9.65 11.44
CA HIS A 9 5.64 -8.36 10.76
C HIS A 9 4.50 -7.42 11.15
N LYS A 10 3.26 -7.87 11.04
CA LYS A 10 2.07 -7.09 11.43
C LYS A 10 2.09 -6.72 12.93
N ALA A 11 2.53 -7.61 13.82
CA ALA A 11 2.69 -7.28 15.23
C ALA A 11 3.72 -6.17 15.45
N THR A 12 4.84 -6.20 14.72
CA THR A 12 5.85 -5.12 14.73
C THR A 12 5.26 -3.80 14.24
N LEU A 13 4.45 -3.81 13.16
CA LEU A 13 3.74 -2.62 12.68
C LEU A 13 2.81 -2.04 13.73
N CYS A 14 1.97 -2.87 14.34
CA CYS A 14 1.07 -2.44 15.41
C CYS A 14 1.84 -1.79 16.56
N SER A 15 2.98 -2.36 16.94
CA SER A 15 3.85 -1.79 17.98
C SER A 15 4.45 -0.45 17.55
N SER A 16 4.96 -0.34 16.32
CA SER A 16 5.53 0.91 15.79
C SER A 16 4.50 2.04 15.75
N TYR A 17 3.30 1.76 15.24
CA TYR A 17 2.21 2.73 15.20
C TYR A 17 1.71 3.10 16.59
N SER A 18 1.59 2.13 17.52
CA SER A 18 1.23 2.41 18.90
C SER A 18 2.26 3.31 19.59
N ASN A 19 3.54 3.01 19.43
CA ASN A 19 4.63 3.80 19.96
C ASN A 19 4.64 5.23 19.38
N ALA A 20 4.44 5.36 18.06
CA ALA A 20 4.32 6.67 17.42
C ALA A 20 3.18 7.50 18.03
N LEU A 21 1.99 6.92 18.19
CA LEU A 21 0.84 7.59 18.77
C LEU A 21 1.01 7.96 20.25
N GLN A 22 1.83 7.21 20.99
CA GLN A 22 2.14 7.50 22.40
C GLN A 22 3.22 8.57 22.57
N HIS A 23 4.29 8.52 21.75
CA HIS A 23 5.44 9.42 21.91
C HIS A 23 5.24 10.77 21.25
N ILE A 24 4.43 10.81 20.18
CA ILE A 24 4.13 12.06 19.50
C ILE A 24 2.95 12.73 20.22
N ASN A 25 3.19 13.89 20.79
CA ASN A 25 2.15 14.64 21.52
C ASN A 25 1.16 15.32 20.55
N GLY A 26 0.46 14.50 19.75
CA GLY A 26 -0.54 14.94 18.79
C GLY A 26 -1.98 14.72 19.27
N PRO A 27 -2.96 15.37 18.64
CA PRO A 27 -4.37 15.23 18.99
C PRO A 27 -5.01 13.91 18.49
N TYR A 28 -4.26 13.08 17.74
CA TYR A 28 -4.74 11.85 17.14
C TYR A 28 -4.47 10.61 18.01
N ARG A 29 -5.40 9.65 17.96
CA ARG A 29 -5.34 8.35 18.67
C ARG A 29 -5.52 7.16 17.75
N ALA A 30 -5.81 7.42 16.48
CA ALA A 30 -5.94 6.43 15.42
C ALA A 30 -5.31 6.93 14.13
N VAL A 31 -5.01 6.02 13.22
CA VAL A 31 -4.43 6.34 11.91
C VAL A 31 -5.22 5.64 10.81
N LEU A 32 -5.55 6.38 9.75
CA LEU A 32 -6.08 5.87 8.50
C LEU A 32 -4.99 5.97 7.44
N VAL A 33 -4.53 4.83 6.93
CA VAL A 33 -3.53 4.77 5.86
C VAL A 33 -4.24 4.49 4.54
N HIS A 34 -3.98 5.30 3.52
CA HIS A 34 -4.61 5.24 2.20
C HIS A 34 -3.63 4.80 1.13
N SER A 35 -4.07 3.97 0.18
CA SER A 35 -3.25 3.51 -0.95
C SER A 35 -2.96 4.60 -1.98
N GLY A 36 -3.81 5.61 -2.08
CA GLY A 36 -3.81 6.61 -3.14
C GLY A 36 -5.00 6.49 -4.07
N VAL A 37 -5.04 7.35 -5.09
CA VAL A 37 -6.09 7.41 -6.10
C VAL A 37 -5.49 7.22 -7.48
N GLU A 38 -6.27 6.65 -8.39
CA GLU A 38 -5.90 6.60 -9.79
C GLU A 38 -5.97 8.00 -10.43
N HIS A 39 -5.02 8.31 -11.27
CA HIS A 39 -4.94 9.55 -12.01
C HIS A 39 -5.01 9.28 -13.51
N HIS A 40 -5.74 10.12 -14.23
CA HIS A 40 -5.80 10.09 -15.69
C HIS A 40 -4.96 11.22 -16.29
N TYR A 41 -4.48 11.02 -17.51
CA TYR A 41 -3.86 12.09 -18.26
C TYR A 41 -4.88 13.18 -18.55
N PHE A 42 -4.43 14.44 -18.63
CA PHE A 42 -5.33 15.58 -18.85
C PHE A 42 -6.10 15.45 -20.16
N GLY A 43 -7.44 15.44 -20.06
CA GLY A 43 -8.33 15.32 -21.22
C GLY A 43 -8.36 13.94 -21.88
N ASP A 44 -7.90 12.90 -21.21
CA ASP A 44 -7.80 11.54 -21.72
C ASP A 44 -8.48 10.55 -20.74
N ASP A 45 -8.95 9.44 -21.25
CA ASP A 45 -9.45 8.29 -20.46
C ASP A 45 -8.34 7.31 -20.06
N ARG A 46 -7.12 7.52 -20.53
CA ARG A 46 -5.94 6.72 -20.18
C ARG A 46 -5.47 7.04 -18.77
N ALA A 47 -5.43 6.01 -17.93
CA ALA A 47 -4.87 6.12 -16.59
C ALA A 47 -3.33 6.14 -16.61
N VAL A 48 -2.75 6.85 -15.66
CA VAL A 48 -1.32 6.72 -15.31
C VAL A 48 -1.15 5.42 -14.51
N SER A 49 -0.03 4.71 -14.72
CA SER A 49 0.29 3.51 -13.93
C SER A 49 0.16 3.78 -12.44
N PHE A 50 -0.69 2.99 -11.78
CA PHE A 50 -0.96 3.15 -10.35
C PHE A 50 0.06 2.39 -9.52
N GLN A 51 0.62 3.08 -8.52
CA GLN A 51 1.46 2.49 -7.49
C GLN A 51 0.90 2.86 -6.12
N ALA A 52 0.51 1.86 -5.34
CA ALA A 52 -0.03 2.10 -4.01
C ALA A 52 1.02 2.70 -3.07
N TYR A 53 0.57 3.62 -2.23
CA TYR A 53 1.42 4.31 -1.26
C TYR A 53 2.16 3.34 -0.34
N GLY A 54 3.46 3.52 -0.18
CA GLY A 54 4.33 2.59 0.50
C GLY A 54 3.97 2.28 1.95
N HIS A 55 3.30 3.19 2.68
CA HIS A 55 2.78 2.90 4.01
C HIS A 55 1.62 1.91 3.99
N LEU A 56 0.75 1.93 2.97
CA LEU A 56 -0.29 0.91 2.85
C LEU A 56 0.33 -0.45 2.48
N LEU A 57 1.25 -0.48 1.51
CA LEU A 57 1.94 -1.72 1.12
C LEU A 57 2.71 -2.35 2.28
N HIS A 58 3.15 -1.55 3.25
CA HIS A 58 3.78 -2.03 4.47
C HIS A 58 2.79 -2.78 5.38
N TRP A 59 1.49 -2.39 5.38
CA TRP A 59 0.43 -3.11 6.08
C TRP A 59 -0.06 -4.33 5.30
N ILE A 60 -0.39 -4.14 4.03
CA ILE A 60 -0.98 -5.16 3.18
C ILE A 60 -0.52 -4.97 1.73
N PRO A 61 0.04 -6.01 1.05
CA PRO A 61 0.58 -5.88 -0.29
C PRO A 61 -0.54 -5.92 -1.36
N VAL A 62 -1.43 -4.91 -1.32
CA VAL A 62 -2.51 -4.71 -2.28
C VAL A 62 -2.22 -3.46 -3.09
N ASN A 63 -1.87 -3.63 -4.38
CA ASN A 63 -1.60 -2.52 -5.29
C ASN A 63 -2.88 -2.13 -6.03
N ARG A 64 -3.81 -1.47 -5.32
CA ARG A 64 -5.10 -1.00 -5.84
C ARG A 64 -5.43 0.39 -5.29
N PRO A 65 -6.07 1.27 -6.07
CA PRO A 65 -6.50 2.58 -5.59
C PRO A 65 -7.61 2.46 -4.54
N ASN A 66 -7.74 3.50 -3.73
CA ASN A 66 -8.78 3.65 -2.73
C ASN A 66 -8.89 2.49 -1.73
N GLN A 67 -7.75 1.92 -1.34
CA GLN A 67 -7.70 0.94 -0.26
C GLN A 67 -7.24 1.61 1.04
N PHE A 68 -7.80 1.20 2.19
CA PHE A 68 -7.51 1.85 3.47
C PHE A 68 -7.24 0.83 4.57
N VAL A 69 -6.26 1.14 5.41
CA VAL A 69 -6.05 0.44 6.68
C VAL A 69 -6.30 1.43 7.82
N TYR A 70 -7.28 1.11 8.67
CA TYR A 70 -7.52 1.82 9.92
C TYR A 70 -6.81 1.10 11.06
N PHE A 71 -6.07 1.84 11.84
CA PHE A 71 -5.36 1.35 13.01
C PHE A 71 -5.68 2.19 14.25
N ARG A 72 -6.00 1.51 15.35
CA ARG A 72 -6.08 2.05 16.70
C ARG A 72 -5.33 1.10 17.65
N PRO A 73 -4.52 1.61 18.61
CA PRO A 73 -3.83 0.77 19.59
C PRO A 73 -4.80 -0.13 20.36
N ASN A 74 -4.37 -1.37 20.60
CA ASN A 74 -5.12 -2.43 21.30
C ASN A 74 -6.37 -2.94 20.55
N GLU A 75 -6.58 -2.54 19.31
CA GLU A 75 -7.64 -3.06 18.45
C GLU A 75 -7.07 -3.85 17.27
N LYS A 76 -7.86 -4.79 16.73
CA LYS A 76 -7.51 -5.47 15.49
C LYS A 76 -7.62 -4.46 14.34
N PRO A 77 -6.57 -4.26 13.52
CA PRO A 77 -6.65 -3.34 12.38
C PRO A 77 -7.79 -3.70 11.44
N ILE A 78 -8.42 -2.67 10.86
CA ILE A 78 -9.48 -2.85 9.87
C ILE A 78 -8.90 -2.55 8.49
N TYR A 79 -9.09 -3.47 7.55
CA TYR A 79 -8.85 -3.23 6.14
C TYR A 79 -10.16 -2.93 5.44
N PHE A 80 -10.34 -1.67 5.03
CA PHE A 80 -11.47 -1.25 4.20
C PHE A 80 -11.11 -1.48 2.74
N GLN A 81 -11.78 -2.42 2.15
CA GLN A 81 -11.63 -2.84 0.77
C GLN A 81 -12.70 -2.14 -0.07
N ILE A 82 -12.33 -1.06 -0.76
CA ILE A 82 -13.23 -0.39 -1.68
C ILE A 82 -13.24 -1.16 -3.00
N VAL A 83 -14.40 -1.72 -3.34
CA VAL A 83 -14.63 -2.51 -4.56
C VAL A 83 -15.79 -1.86 -5.30
N PRO A 84 -15.53 -0.86 -6.17
CA PRO A 84 -16.57 -0.19 -6.92
C PRO A 84 -17.26 -1.17 -7.88
N SER A 85 -18.52 -0.93 -8.15
CA SER A 85 -19.21 -1.65 -9.22
C SER A 85 -18.69 -1.12 -10.57
N ASP A 86 -18.09 -2.00 -11.37
CA ASP A 86 -17.58 -1.68 -12.69
C ASP A 86 -18.15 -2.68 -13.70
N PHE A 87 -18.61 -2.18 -14.85
CA PHE A 87 -19.14 -2.99 -15.92
C PHE A 87 -18.02 -3.63 -16.78
N TRP A 88 -16.88 -2.95 -16.90
CA TRP A 88 -15.83 -3.31 -17.85
C TRP A 88 -14.71 -4.17 -17.23
N HIS A 89 -14.48 -4.05 -15.91
CA HIS A 89 -13.36 -4.69 -15.26
C HIS A 89 -13.82 -5.45 -14.02
N GLU A 90 -13.28 -6.62 -13.83
CA GLU A 90 -13.41 -7.34 -12.57
C GLU A 90 -12.68 -6.59 -11.46
N GLN A 91 -13.45 -6.13 -10.48
CA GLN A 91 -12.92 -5.34 -9.36
C GLN A 91 -12.62 -6.20 -8.11
N ASP A 92 -12.70 -7.54 -8.24
CA ASP A 92 -12.50 -8.40 -7.08
C ASP A 92 -11.05 -8.31 -6.57
N ILE A 93 -10.91 -8.19 -5.26
CA ILE A 93 -9.63 -8.13 -4.58
C ILE A 93 -9.52 -9.39 -3.72
N ASN A 94 -8.73 -10.33 -4.18
CA ASN A 94 -8.46 -11.54 -3.44
C ASN A 94 -7.47 -11.25 -2.31
N VAL A 95 -7.88 -11.53 -1.08
CA VAL A 95 -7.02 -11.39 0.09
C VAL A 95 -6.43 -12.77 0.41
N ASP A 96 -5.10 -12.83 0.48
CA ASP A 96 -4.42 -14.07 0.92
C ASP A 96 -4.94 -14.48 2.31
N PRO A 97 -5.29 -15.76 2.53
CA PRO A 97 -5.73 -16.24 3.84
C PRO A 97 -4.77 -15.93 5.00
N ALA A 98 -3.48 -15.74 4.70
CA ALA A 98 -2.50 -15.31 5.70
C ALA A 98 -2.79 -13.90 6.23
N TRP A 99 -3.44 -13.04 5.44
CA TRP A 99 -3.80 -11.66 5.82
C TRP A 99 -5.18 -11.58 6.44
N ASP A 100 -6.13 -12.38 5.96
CA ASP A 100 -7.53 -12.40 6.42
C ASP A 100 -7.62 -12.51 7.95
N GLN A 101 -6.84 -13.40 8.54
CA GLN A 101 -6.79 -13.57 9.99
C GLN A 101 -6.21 -12.35 10.74
N GLN A 102 -5.43 -11.51 10.07
CA GLN A 102 -4.72 -10.39 10.67
C GLN A 102 -5.53 -9.09 10.70
N PHE A 103 -6.56 -8.97 9.88
CA PHE A 103 -7.41 -7.80 9.76
C PHE A 103 -8.89 -8.14 10.01
N THR A 104 -9.66 -7.13 10.39
CA THR A 104 -11.11 -7.14 10.16
C THR A 104 -11.31 -6.57 8.76
N ILE A 105 -11.79 -7.39 7.80
CA ILE A 105 -12.01 -6.93 6.43
C ILE A 105 -13.43 -6.43 6.28
N VAL A 106 -13.56 -5.18 5.82
CA VAL A 106 -14.85 -4.53 5.55
C VAL A 106 -14.89 -4.16 4.07
N ARG A 107 -15.75 -4.82 3.29
CA ARG A 107 -15.96 -4.51 1.88
C ARG A 107 -16.98 -3.40 1.74
N LEU A 108 -16.65 -2.39 0.96
CA LEU A 108 -17.46 -1.21 0.69
C LEU A 108 -17.44 -0.93 -0.82
N VAL A 109 -18.46 -0.24 -1.31
CA VAL A 109 -18.56 0.12 -2.73
C VAL A 109 -18.10 1.57 -2.96
N THR A 110 -18.29 2.43 -1.98
CA THR A 110 -18.04 3.88 -2.13
C THR A 110 -17.26 4.48 -0.97
N LEU A 111 -16.65 5.64 -1.21
CA LEU A 111 -16.02 6.45 -0.16
C LEU A 111 -17.03 7.02 0.84
N ASP A 112 -18.28 7.25 0.41
CA ASP A 112 -19.35 7.70 1.32
C ASP A 112 -19.72 6.64 2.36
N GLU A 113 -19.67 5.36 1.99
CA GLU A 113 -19.82 4.26 2.93
C GLU A 113 -18.66 4.22 3.92
N LEU A 114 -17.42 4.44 3.44
CA LEU A 114 -16.26 4.56 4.32
C LEU A 114 -16.41 5.72 5.30
N ALA A 115 -16.84 6.89 4.83
CA ALA A 115 -17.07 8.05 5.69
C ALA A 115 -18.06 7.75 6.82
N LYS A 116 -19.14 7.03 6.53
CA LYS A 116 -20.12 6.57 7.55
C LYS A 116 -19.49 5.61 8.56
N GLN A 117 -18.66 4.67 8.11
CA GLN A 117 -17.94 3.75 8.99
C GLN A 117 -16.95 4.50 9.91
N LEU A 118 -16.18 5.43 9.36
CA LEU A 118 -15.22 6.23 10.13
C LEU A 118 -15.91 7.10 11.18
N GLN A 119 -17.08 7.65 10.90
CA GLN A 119 -17.86 8.42 11.89
C GLN A 119 -18.26 7.59 13.12
N GLN A 120 -18.40 6.27 12.98
CA GLN A 120 -18.72 5.38 14.10
C GLN A 120 -17.45 5.01 14.89
N LEU A 121 -16.30 4.92 14.23
CA LEU A 121 -15.03 4.49 14.83
C LEU A 121 -14.26 5.64 15.50
N SER A 122 -14.23 6.82 14.88
CA SER A 122 -13.44 7.96 15.36
C SER A 122 -13.91 9.26 14.70
N LYS A 123 -14.21 10.29 15.51
CA LYS A 123 -14.77 11.54 14.98
C LYS A 123 -13.76 12.69 14.88
N SER A 124 -12.73 12.73 15.72
CA SER A 124 -11.87 13.93 15.85
C SER A 124 -10.40 13.62 16.15
N ASP A 125 -10.06 12.34 16.32
CA ASP A 125 -8.74 11.89 16.73
C ASP A 125 -8.07 10.97 15.70
N LEU A 126 -8.48 11.07 14.42
CA LEU A 126 -8.01 10.24 13.31
C LEU A 126 -7.00 10.99 12.45
N ALA A 127 -5.72 10.59 12.49
CA ALA A 127 -4.74 11.05 11.53
C ALA A 127 -4.89 10.30 10.20
N TYR A 128 -4.73 11.01 9.10
CA TYR A 128 -4.68 10.42 7.76
C TYR A 128 -3.24 10.42 7.25
N ILE A 129 -2.84 9.30 6.64
CA ILE A 129 -1.56 9.15 5.94
C ILE A 129 -1.85 8.67 4.51
N GLY A 130 -1.49 9.48 3.51
CA GLY A 130 -1.71 9.15 2.11
C GLY A 130 -1.45 10.33 1.18
N GLU A 131 -1.42 10.04 -0.11
CA GLU A 131 -1.06 11.01 -1.16
C GLU A 131 -2.21 11.97 -1.53
N SER A 132 -3.45 11.67 -1.13
CA SER A 132 -4.62 12.44 -1.56
C SER A 132 -5.28 13.20 -0.40
N PRO A 133 -4.85 14.45 -0.10
CA PRO A 133 -5.53 15.29 0.89
C PRO A 133 -7.00 15.58 0.57
N ALA A 134 -7.37 15.55 -0.73
CA ALA A 134 -8.75 15.75 -1.17
C ALA A 134 -9.66 14.62 -0.66
N VAL A 135 -9.20 13.36 -0.76
CA VAL A 135 -9.93 12.21 -0.22
C VAL A 135 -10.04 12.32 1.31
N ALA A 136 -8.97 12.67 2.00
CA ALA A 136 -9.02 12.88 3.45
C ALA A 136 -10.08 13.92 3.85
N SER A 137 -10.13 15.03 3.13
CA SER A 137 -11.13 16.10 3.34
C SER A 137 -12.55 15.64 3.06
N SER A 138 -12.79 14.85 2.00
CA SER A 138 -14.11 14.29 1.70
C SER A 138 -14.59 13.29 2.77
N LEU A 139 -13.66 12.61 3.43
CA LEU A 139 -13.94 11.74 4.58
C LEU A 139 -14.18 12.52 5.89
N GLY A 140 -14.10 13.84 5.85
CA GLY A 140 -14.33 14.71 7.01
C GLY A 140 -13.15 14.80 7.99
N ILE A 141 -11.95 14.46 7.53
CA ILE A 141 -10.73 14.55 8.36
C ILE A 141 -10.23 15.99 8.34
N ASP A 142 -9.96 16.54 9.53
CA ASP A 142 -9.44 17.91 9.66
C ASP A 142 -8.09 18.07 8.97
N LYS A 143 -7.87 19.21 8.32
CA LYS A 143 -6.65 19.50 7.57
C LYS A 143 -5.37 19.37 8.43
N SER A 144 -5.44 19.69 9.70
CA SER A 144 -4.32 19.57 10.64
C SER A 144 -3.94 18.11 10.96
N LEU A 145 -4.83 17.16 10.67
CA LEU A 145 -4.64 15.72 10.89
C LEU A 145 -4.23 14.97 9.62
N ILE A 146 -4.07 15.70 8.50
CA ILE A 146 -3.62 15.11 7.22
C ILE A 146 -2.10 15.15 7.17
N ASN A 147 -1.50 13.98 7.03
CA ASN A 147 -0.06 13.78 6.92
C ASN A 147 0.75 14.50 8.03
N PRO A 148 0.45 14.28 9.32
CA PRO A 148 1.17 14.95 10.40
C PRO A 148 2.67 14.63 10.29
N GLN A 149 3.51 15.65 10.08
CA GLN A 149 4.93 15.49 9.78
C GLN A 149 5.70 14.68 10.82
N ALA A 150 5.42 14.90 12.10
CA ALA A 150 6.09 14.17 13.18
C ALA A 150 5.73 12.67 13.15
N LEU A 151 4.46 12.33 12.82
CA LEU A 151 4.02 10.96 12.69
C LEU A 151 4.68 10.27 11.51
N LEU A 152 4.69 10.92 10.34
CA LEU A 152 5.35 10.40 9.15
C LEU A 152 6.84 10.16 9.40
N ALA A 153 7.56 11.14 9.94
CA ALA A 153 8.99 11.02 10.22
C ALA A 153 9.32 9.84 11.15
N TYR A 154 8.49 9.62 12.19
CA TYR A 154 8.66 8.47 13.07
C TYR A 154 8.43 7.13 12.35
N LEU A 155 7.35 7.04 11.58
CA LEU A 155 6.99 5.83 10.87
C LEU A 155 7.99 5.52 9.74
N ASP A 156 8.45 6.52 9.00
CA ASP A 156 9.48 6.37 7.98
C ASP A 156 10.79 5.86 8.58
N PHE A 157 11.22 6.43 9.71
CA PHE A 157 12.39 5.96 10.41
C PHE A 157 12.24 4.50 10.88
N SER A 158 11.07 4.13 11.41
CA SER A 158 10.81 2.76 11.85
C SER A 158 10.87 1.72 10.71
N ARG A 159 10.53 2.11 9.48
CA ARG A 159 10.60 1.28 8.27
C ARG A 159 12.02 1.05 7.76
N ALA A 160 13.02 1.77 8.27
CA ALA A 160 14.41 1.57 7.88
C ALA A 160 14.89 0.15 8.26
N ILE A 161 14.42 -0.40 9.36
CA ILE A 161 14.75 -1.75 9.81
C ILE A 161 13.68 -2.73 9.30
N LYS A 162 14.12 -3.67 8.45
CA LYS A 162 13.22 -4.62 7.79
C LYS A 162 12.95 -5.83 8.66
N SER A 163 11.71 -6.28 8.71
CA SER A 163 11.30 -7.54 9.34
C SER A 163 11.74 -8.75 8.49
N ASP A 164 11.75 -9.95 9.09
CA ASP A 164 12.04 -11.20 8.36
C ASP A 164 11.12 -11.45 7.18
N TYR A 165 9.85 -10.99 7.27
CA TYR A 165 8.90 -11.06 6.16
C TYR A 165 9.35 -10.16 5.00
N GLU A 166 9.68 -8.91 5.28
CA GLU A 166 10.15 -7.96 4.26
C GLU A 166 11.47 -8.41 3.63
N LEU A 167 12.39 -8.95 4.44
CA LEU A 167 13.66 -9.49 3.92
C LEU A 167 13.43 -10.65 2.95
N ASP A 168 12.47 -11.52 3.22
CA ASP A 168 12.12 -12.60 2.28
C ASP A 168 11.53 -12.06 0.98
N GLN A 169 10.66 -11.03 1.04
CA GLN A 169 10.11 -10.40 -0.16
C GLN A 169 11.23 -9.70 -0.98
N LEU A 170 12.12 -8.97 -0.32
CA LEU A 170 13.27 -8.33 -0.96
C LEU A 170 14.20 -9.35 -1.62
N ARG A 171 14.46 -10.50 -0.98
CA ARG A 171 15.27 -11.57 -1.58
C ARG A 171 14.59 -12.15 -2.81
N ALA A 172 13.27 -12.41 -2.75
CA ALA A 172 12.52 -12.92 -3.90
C ALA A 172 12.54 -11.93 -5.07
N ALA A 173 12.32 -10.65 -4.81
CA ALA A 173 12.38 -9.59 -5.82
C ALA A 173 13.78 -9.49 -6.46
N ASN A 174 14.86 -9.55 -5.65
CA ASN A 174 16.22 -9.54 -6.17
C ASN A 174 16.56 -10.78 -7.02
N GLN A 175 16.05 -11.96 -6.64
CA GLN A 175 16.24 -13.18 -7.44
C GLN A 175 15.55 -13.04 -8.80
N LEU A 176 14.32 -12.50 -8.83
CA LEU A 176 13.60 -12.26 -10.07
C LEU A 176 14.32 -11.23 -10.95
N ALA A 177 14.73 -10.09 -10.37
CA ALA A 177 15.51 -9.08 -11.09
C ALA A 177 16.79 -9.65 -11.67
N LEU A 178 17.49 -10.55 -10.96
CA LEU A 178 18.69 -11.21 -11.46
C LEU A 178 18.44 -12.06 -12.73
N LEU A 179 17.26 -12.70 -12.84
CA LEU A 179 16.88 -13.42 -14.08
C LEU A 179 16.72 -12.43 -15.23
N GLY A 180 16.02 -11.33 -15.01
CA GLY A 180 15.85 -10.26 -16.01
C GLY A 180 17.20 -9.68 -16.47
N HIS A 181 18.08 -9.32 -15.53
CA HIS A 181 19.39 -8.78 -15.87
C HIS A 181 20.29 -9.79 -16.63
N ARG A 182 20.19 -11.08 -16.35
CA ARG A 182 20.92 -12.11 -17.10
C ARG A 182 20.41 -12.22 -18.53
N ALA A 183 19.10 -12.18 -18.74
CA ALA A 183 18.51 -12.21 -20.08
C ALA A 183 18.89 -10.95 -20.88
N ALA A 184 18.75 -9.77 -20.26
CA ALA A 184 19.16 -8.50 -20.87
C ALA A 184 20.65 -8.50 -21.26
N LYS A 185 21.53 -9.00 -20.37
CA LYS A 185 22.96 -9.13 -20.68
C LYS A 185 23.24 -10.07 -21.86
N ALA A 186 22.55 -11.20 -21.94
CA ALA A 186 22.71 -12.14 -23.05
C ALA A 186 22.31 -11.47 -24.38
N CYS A 187 21.15 -10.82 -24.43
CA CYS A 187 20.69 -10.08 -25.60
C CYS A 187 21.66 -8.96 -26.01
N PHE A 188 22.21 -8.22 -25.05
CA PHE A 188 23.23 -7.20 -25.31
C PHE A 188 24.48 -7.78 -25.97
N LEU A 189 25.00 -8.91 -25.47
CA LEU A 189 26.19 -9.55 -25.99
C LEU A 189 26.01 -10.14 -27.40
N GLU A 190 24.77 -10.45 -27.77
CA GLU A 190 24.37 -10.89 -29.11
C GLU A 190 24.15 -9.72 -30.10
N GLY A 191 24.31 -8.47 -29.63
CA GLY A 191 24.17 -7.26 -30.46
C GLY A 191 22.73 -6.76 -30.54
N GLY A 192 21.87 -7.10 -29.57
CA GLY A 192 20.49 -6.62 -29.50
C GLY A 192 20.41 -5.11 -29.30
N THR A 193 19.34 -4.54 -29.83
CA THR A 193 18.97 -3.12 -29.64
C THR A 193 18.50 -2.87 -28.20
N GLU A 194 18.45 -1.59 -27.76
CA GLU A 194 17.90 -1.23 -26.44
C GLU A 194 16.48 -1.78 -26.23
N PHE A 195 15.65 -1.75 -27.26
CA PHE A 195 14.30 -2.31 -27.22
C PHE A 195 14.30 -3.83 -26.98
N GLU A 196 15.13 -4.58 -27.69
CA GLU A 196 15.24 -6.02 -27.52
C GLU A 196 15.81 -6.40 -26.15
N ILE A 197 16.77 -5.64 -25.64
CA ILE A 197 17.33 -5.81 -24.29
C ILE A 197 16.25 -5.58 -23.22
N HIS A 198 15.43 -4.52 -23.37
CA HIS A 198 14.31 -4.23 -22.48
C HIS A 198 13.25 -5.35 -22.52
N LEU A 199 12.85 -5.79 -23.72
CA LEU A 199 11.92 -6.91 -23.86
C LEU A 199 12.46 -8.21 -23.27
N ALA A 200 13.74 -8.51 -23.42
CA ALA A 200 14.37 -9.70 -22.83
C ALA A 200 14.25 -9.68 -21.29
N PHE A 201 14.43 -8.50 -20.68
CA PHE A 201 14.23 -8.33 -19.23
C PHE A 201 12.79 -8.62 -18.82
N LEU A 202 11.82 -7.96 -19.46
CA LEU A 202 10.39 -8.11 -19.15
C LEU A 202 9.90 -9.56 -19.32
N GLN A 203 10.30 -10.22 -20.40
CA GLN A 203 9.98 -11.63 -20.66
C GLN A 203 10.55 -12.56 -19.58
N ALA A 204 11.80 -12.35 -19.19
CA ALA A 204 12.45 -13.20 -18.18
C ALA A 204 11.88 -13.01 -16.77
N THR A 205 11.33 -11.83 -16.46
CA THR A 205 10.69 -11.52 -15.18
C THR A 205 9.19 -11.76 -15.20
N ALA A 206 8.58 -11.98 -16.37
CA ALA A 206 7.14 -12.04 -16.60
C ALA A 206 6.39 -10.79 -16.07
N HIS A 207 7.04 -9.62 -16.14
CA HIS A 207 6.47 -8.33 -15.75
C HIS A 207 5.97 -7.55 -16.97
N LEU A 208 4.95 -6.74 -16.74
CA LEU A 208 4.57 -5.66 -17.64
C LEU A 208 5.47 -4.45 -17.38
N GLU A 209 5.49 -3.52 -18.34
CA GLU A 209 6.37 -2.33 -18.25
C GLU A 209 6.02 -1.45 -17.05
N ASP A 210 4.73 -1.33 -16.73
CA ASP A 210 4.20 -0.55 -15.60
C ASP A 210 4.43 -1.20 -14.22
N GLU A 211 4.84 -2.47 -14.20
CA GLU A 211 5.24 -3.18 -12.98
C GLU A 211 6.74 -3.01 -12.66
N SER A 212 7.49 -2.43 -13.60
CA SER A 212 8.90 -2.12 -13.39
C SER A 212 9.07 -0.92 -12.47
N PRO A 213 10.07 -0.93 -11.56
CA PRO A 213 10.23 0.14 -10.56
C PRO A 213 10.70 1.48 -11.17
N TYR A 214 11.23 1.50 -12.37
CA TYR A 214 11.66 2.67 -13.18
C TYR A 214 11.97 2.26 -14.61
#